data_313e7a63e87e90a97a1e2fb242a15970
#
_entry.id   313e7a63e87e90a97a1e2fb242a15970
#
_cell.length_a   1.000
_cell.length_b   1.000
_cell.length_c   1.000
_cell.angle_alpha   90.00
_cell.angle_beta   90.00
_cell.angle_gamma   90.00
#
_symmetry.space_group_name_H-M   'P 1'
#
loop_
_entity.id
_entity.type
_entity.pdbx_description
1 polymer ?
#
loop_
_entity_poly.entity_id
_entity_poly.type
_entity_poly.pdbx_seq_one_letter_code
_entity_poly.pdbx_strand_id
1 'polypeptide(L)'
;DANFMIERGQKIAFVGKNGEGKSTMVKCIMQEIEHNGTLTLGHNVMIGYFAQNQASLLDEELTVFQTIDDIAQGDIRTKIKDMLGAFMFGGEASLKKVKVLSGGERTRLALLKLLLEPVNLLILDEPTNHLDVDAKEELKRALKAYKGSILFVCHEPEFYEGLATDVWDCSQWTTRIL
;
A
#
# COMPACT_ATOMS: atom_id res chain seq x y z
N ASP A 1 -17.24 -16.79 8.64
CA ASP A 1 -18.01 -16.20 7.51
C ASP A 1 -17.84 -14.69 7.51
N ALA A 2 -17.08 -14.16 6.56
CA ALA A 2 -16.93 -12.72 6.37
C ALA A 2 -17.98 -12.22 5.38
N ASN A 3 -18.65 -11.12 5.74
CA ASN A 3 -19.58 -10.44 4.85
C ASN A 3 -19.38 -8.92 5.00
N PHE A 4 -18.83 -8.30 3.96
CA PHE A 4 -18.56 -6.86 3.97
C PHE A 4 -18.56 -6.29 2.57
N MET A 5 -18.68 -4.99 2.49
CA MET A 5 -18.59 -4.22 1.26
C MET A 5 -17.68 -3.01 1.48
N ILE A 6 -16.79 -2.77 0.53
CA ILE A 6 -15.95 -1.57 0.48
C ILE A 6 -16.56 -0.61 -0.52
N GLU A 7 -16.87 0.58 -0.07
CA GLU A 7 -17.40 1.65 -0.91
C GLU A 7 -16.29 2.59 -1.37
N ARG A 8 -16.56 3.26 -2.48
CA ARG A 8 -15.62 4.23 -3.04
C ARG A 8 -15.26 5.31 -2.03
N GLY A 9 -13.98 5.56 -1.90
CA GLY A 9 -13.43 6.58 -1.00
C GLY A 9 -13.20 6.13 0.43
N GLN A 10 -13.65 4.94 0.82
CA GLN A 10 -13.34 4.40 2.14
C GLN A 10 -11.86 4.04 2.27
N LYS A 11 -11.33 4.27 3.46
CA LYS A 11 -9.97 3.86 3.86
C LYS A 11 -10.10 2.95 5.07
N ILE A 12 -9.96 1.66 4.83
CA ILE A 12 -10.27 0.61 5.79
C ILE A 12 -9.01 0.00 6.35
N ALA A 13 -8.87 0.02 7.66
CA ALA A 13 -7.81 -0.69 8.36
C ALA A 13 -8.32 -2.07 8.81
N PHE A 14 -7.65 -3.12 8.35
CA PHE A 14 -7.82 -4.47 8.90
C PHE A 14 -6.93 -4.64 10.12
N VAL A 15 -7.54 -4.84 11.25
CA VAL A 15 -6.84 -5.07 12.53
C VAL A 15 -7.18 -6.46 13.08
N GLY A 16 -6.37 -6.92 14.00
CA GLY A 16 -6.55 -8.22 14.64
C GLY A 16 -5.19 -8.85 14.98
N LYS A 17 -5.20 -9.90 15.76
CA LYS A 17 -3.99 -10.63 16.15
C LYS A 17 -3.40 -11.39 14.98
N ASN A 18 -2.14 -11.75 15.10
CA ASN A 18 -1.50 -12.64 14.13
C ASN A 18 -2.25 -13.98 14.08
N GLY A 19 -2.47 -14.49 12.85
CA GLY A 19 -3.23 -15.72 12.64
C GLY A 19 -4.76 -15.55 12.53
N GLU A 20 -5.29 -14.33 12.67
CA GLU A 20 -6.73 -14.07 12.50
C GLU A 20 -7.17 -13.86 11.05
N GLY A 21 -6.28 -14.15 10.10
CA GLY A 21 -6.65 -14.25 8.69
C GLY A 21 -6.63 -12.92 7.91
N LYS A 22 -5.98 -11.87 8.42
CA LYS A 22 -5.87 -10.58 7.72
C LYS A 22 -5.25 -10.72 6.34
N SER A 23 -4.03 -11.25 6.28
CA SER A 23 -3.33 -11.48 5.00
C SER A 23 -4.03 -12.54 4.14
N THR A 24 -4.69 -13.51 4.76
CA THR A 24 -5.51 -14.49 4.05
C THR A 24 -6.68 -13.82 3.34
N MET A 25 -7.36 -12.89 4.00
CA MET A 25 -8.45 -12.12 3.41
C MET A 25 -7.96 -11.29 2.22
N VAL A 26 -6.80 -10.63 2.37
CA VAL A 26 -6.18 -9.89 1.27
C VAL A 26 -5.90 -10.80 0.08
N LYS A 27 -5.32 -11.98 0.31
CA LYS A 27 -5.05 -12.96 -0.77
C LYS A 27 -6.32 -13.49 -1.43
N CYS A 28 -7.42 -13.64 -0.69
CA CYS A 28 -8.73 -13.97 -1.28
C CYS A 28 -9.21 -12.84 -2.18
N ILE A 29 -9.12 -11.59 -1.76
CA ILE A 29 -9.50 -10.42 -2.56
C ILE A 29 -8.67 -10.33 -3.84
N MET A 30 -7.36 -10.63 -3.74
CA MET A 30 -6.45 -10.67 -4.87
C MET A 30 -6.59 -11.93 -5.73
N GLN A 31 -7.47 -12.86 -5.35
CA GLN A 31 -7.67 -14.15 -6.04
C GLN A 31 -6.38 -15.00 -6.12
N GLU A 32 -5.48 -14.83 -5.19
CA GLU A 32 -4.25 -15.64 -5.09
C GLU A 32 -4.50 -17.01 -4.45
N ILE A 33 -5.58 -17.13 -3.68
CA ILE A 33 -6.00 -18.38 -3.05
C ILE A 33 -7.48 -18.63 -3.29
N GLU A 34 -7.86 -19.89 -3.34
CA GLU A 34 -9.26 -20.31 -3.43
C GLU A 34 -10.01 -19.97 -2.14
N HIS A 35 -11.26 -19.59 -2.27
CA HIS A 35 -12.15 -19.30 -1.16
C HIS A 35 -13.58 -19.77 -1.46
N ASN A 36 -14.34 -20.04 -0.41
CA ASN A 36 -15.76 -20.25 -0.51
C ASN A 36 -16.50 -18.91 -0.43
N GLY A 37 -17.65 -18.82 -1.08
CA GLY A 37 -18.44 -17.61 -1.11
C GLY A 37 -18.27 -16.80 -2.39
N THR A 38 -18.86 -15.62 -2.40
CA THR A 38 -18.88 -14.75 -3.58
C THR A 38 -18.03 -13.52 -3.33
N LEU A 39 -17.10 -13.26 -4.24
CA LEU A 39 -16.33 -12.03 -4.31
C LEU A 39 -16.67 -11.32 -5.63
N THR A 40 -17.11 -10.08 -5.54
CA THR A 40 -17.41 -9.26 -6.72
C THR A 40 -16.65 -7.95 -6.65
N LEU A 41 -15.85 -7.67 -7.67
CA LEU A 41 -15.24 -6.36 -7.87
C LEU A 41 -16.24 -5.42 -8.56
N GLY A 42 -16.32 -4.19 -8.08
CA GLY A 42 -17.15 -3.18 -8.69
C GLY A 42 -16.70 -2.79 -10.10
N HIS A 43 -17.52 -1.99 -10.77
CA HIS A 43 -17.20 -1.50 -12.10
C HIS A 43 -15.98 -0.56 -12.08
N ASN A 44 -15.06 -0.75 -13.03
CA ASN A 44 -13.83 0.03 -13.17
C ASN A 44 -12.91 0.01 -11.94
N VAL A 45 -12.95 -1.01 -11.11
CA VAL A 45 -11.98 -1.16 -10.02
C VAL A 45 -10.64 -1.62 -10.58
N MET A 46 -9.62 -0.80 -10.34
CA MET A 46 -8.22 -1.07 -10.68
C MET A 46 -7.42 -1.16 -9.38
N ILE A 47 -6.94 -2.36 -9.08
CA ILE A 47 -6.26 -2.65 -7.81
C ILE A 47 -4.75 -2.44 -7.96
N GLY A 48 -4.17 -1.67 -7.03
CA GLY A 48 -2.75 -1.65 -6.77
C GLY A 48 -2.47 -2.42 -5.48
N TYR A 49 -1.62 -3.44 -5.53
CA TYR A 49 -1.32 -4.31 -4.41
C TYR A 49 0.12 -4.17 -3.93
N PHE A 50 0.29 -3.94 -2.64
CA PHE A 50 1.59 -3.94 -1.98
C PHE A 50 1.68 -5.15 -1.04
N ALA A 51 2.40 -6.19 -1.47
CA ALA A 51 2.78 -7.33 -0.65
C ALA A 51 4.18 -7.10 -0.03
N GLN A 52 4.55 -7.94 0.93
CA GLN A 52 5.84 -7.84 1.62
C GLN A 52 7.06 -7.93 0.69
N ASN A 53 6.92 -8.55 -0.47
CA ASN A 53 8.01 -8.73 -1.44
C ASN A 53 8.02 -7.69 -2.58
N GLN A 54 7.19 -6.68 -2.54
CA GLN A 54 7.08 -5.70 -3.64
C GLN A 54 8.37 -4.92 -3.88
N ALA A 55 9.13 -4.65 -2.84
CA ALA A 55 10.43 -3.98 -2.96
C ALA A 55 11.43 -4.77 -3.84
N SER A 56 11.32 -6.08 -3.90
CA SER A 56 12.17 -6.94 -4.73
C SER A 56 11.79 -6.93 -6.23
N LEU A 57 10.64 -6.41 -6.57
CA LEU A 57 10.17 -6.30 -7.95
C LEU A 57 10.65 -5.03 -8.66
N LEU A 58 11.35 -4.14 -7.96
CA LEU A 58 11.95 -2.96 -8.55
C LEU A 58 13.10 -3.35 -9.48
N ASP A 59 13.23 -2.65 -10.60
CA ASP A 59 14.38 -2.82 -11.50
C ASP A 59 15.63 -2.21 -10.86
N GLU A 60 16.58 -3.05 -10.52
CA GLU A 60 17.80 -2.66 -9.81
C GLU A 60 18.75 -1.79 -10.66
N GLU A 61 18.64 -1.81 -11.97
CA GLU A 61 19.48 -1.03 -12.88
C GLU A 61 18.97 0.38 -13.12
N LEU A 62 17.72 0.66 -12.80
CA LEU A 62 17.16 2.00 -12.88
C LEU A 62 17.61 2.86 -11.70
N THR A 63 17.66 4.17 -11.92
CA THR A 63 17.76 5.13 -10.81
C THR A 63 16.40 5.29 -10.12
N VAL A 64 16.41 5.84 -8.92
CA VAL A 64 15.18 6.21 -8.20
C VAL A 64 14.31 7.12 -9.07
N PHE A 65 14.91 8.14 -9.69
CA PHE A 65 14.19 9.05 -10.59
C PHE A 65 13.56 8.31 -11.78
N GLN A 66 14.32 7.46 -12.47
CA GLN A 66 13.82 6.71 -13.61
C GLN A 66 12.67 5.79 -13.25
N THR A 67 12.74 5.15 -12.10
CA THR A 67 11.67 4.27 -11.60
C THR A 67 10.33 5.00 -11.51
N ILE A 68 10.34 6.25 -11.08
CA ILE A 68 9.13 7.07 -10.96
C ILE A 68 8.77 7.74 -12.28
N ASP A 69 9.76 8.24 -13.04
CA ASP A 69 9.51 8.89 -14.33
C ASP A 69 8.86 7.95 -15.35
N ASP A 70 9.23 6.67 -15.34
CA ASP A 70 8.70 5.66 -16.25
C ASP A 70 7.19 5.42 -16.07
N ILE A 71 6.64 5.65 -14.88
CA ILE A 71 5.21 5.47 -14.59
C ILE A 71 4.43 6.77 -14.53
N ALA A 72 5.12 7.91 -14.43
CA ALA A 72 4.47 9.21 -14.27
C ALA A 72 3.78 9.64 -15.57
N GLN A 73 2.53 10.08 -15.45
CA GLN A 73 1.72 10.57 -16.56
C GLN A 73 1.12 11.94 -16.24
N GLY A 74 0.96 12.76 -17.28
CA GLY A 74 0.32 14.06 -17.17
C GLY A 74 0.97 14.98 -16.12
N ASP A 75 0.16 15.59 -15.28
CA ASP A 75 0.59 16.56 -14.26
C ASP A 75 1.52 15.96 -13.19
N ILE A 76 1.47 14.65 -12.99
CA ILE A 76 2.34 13.95 -12.04
C ILE A 76 3.80 14.13 -12.44
N ARG A 77 4.09 14.12 -13.73
CA ARG A 77 5.45 14.27 -14.28
C ARG A 77 6.12 15.57 -13.85
N THR A 78 5.36 16.65 -13.76
CA THR A 78 5.88 17.96 -13.31
C THR A 78 6.18 17.99 -11.81
N LYS A 79 5.58 17.09 -11.03
CA LYS A 79 5.68 17.03 -9.57
C LYS A 79 6.63 15.95 -9.06
N ILE A 80 7.27 15.18 -9.95
CA ILE A 80 8.13 14.04 -9.56
C ILE A 80 9.17 14.45 -8.53
N LYS A 81 9.85 15.57 -8.71
CA LYS A 81 10.91 16.04 -7.81
C LYS A 81 10.37 16.34 -6.42
N ASP A 82 9.19 16.95 -6.33
CA ASP A 82 8.55 17.24 -5.04
C ASP A 82 8.12 15.97 -4.33
N MET A 83 7.55 15.02 -5.07
CA MET A 83 7.15 13.73 -4.53
C MET A 83 8.34 12.89 -4.06
N LEU A 84 9.43 12.87 -4.82
CA LEU A 84 10.67 12.22 -4.40
C LEU A 84 11.26 12.89 -3.17
N GLY A 85 11.24 14.22 -3.10
CA GLY A 85 11.67 14.97 -1.93
C GLY A 85 10.86 14.63 -0.68
N ALA A 86 9.53 14.56 -0.80
CA ALA A 86 8.63 14.19 0.29
C ALA A 86 8.92 12.77 0.82
N PHE A 87 9.27 11.84 -0.06
CA PHE A 87 9.66 10.47 0.30
C PHE A 87 11.16 10.30 0.58
N MET A 88 11.86 11.40 0.85
CA MET A 88 13.29 11.43 1.22
C MET A 88 14.24 10.93 0.11
N PHE A 89 13.88 11.14 -1.14
CA PHE A 89 14.70 10.87 -2.32
C PHE A 89 15.04 12.16 -3.08
N GLY A 90 15.15 13.29 -2.38
CA GLY A 90 15.48 14.57 -3.00
C GLY A 90 16.95 14.66 -3.43
N GLY A 91 17.23 15.57 -4.38
CA GLY A 91 18.58 15.86 -4.83
C GLY A 91 19.34 14.65 -5.36
N GLU A 92 20.56 14.45 -4.87
CA GLU A 92 21.43 13.35 -5.29
C GLU A 92 20.87 11.95 -4.99
N ALA A 93 20.03 11.81 -3.97
CA ALA A 93 19.40 10.53 -3.65
C ALA A 93 18.54 10.01 -4.80
N SER A 94 17.93 10.90 -5.60
CA SER A 94 17.12 10.53 -6.76
C SER A 94 17.93 9.92 -7.92
N LEU A 95 19.24 10.17 -7.93
CA LEU A 95 20.16 9.69 -8.97
C LEU A 95 20.80 8.34 -8.62
N LYS A 96 20.60 7.86 -7.40
CA LYS A 96 21.08 6.54 -6.99
C LYS A 96 20.36 5.43 -7.74
N LYS A 97 21.08 4.38 -8.10
CA LYS A 97 20.46 3.17 -8.63
C LYS A 97 19.76 2.40 -7.52
N VAL A 98 18.64 1.75 -7.87
CA VAL A 98 17.86 0.93 -6.93
C VAL A 98 18.72 -0.12 -6.22
N LYS A 99 19.68 -0.72 -6.93
CA LYS A 99 20.57 -1.75 -6.35
C LYS A 99 21.40 -1.30 -5.14
N VAL A 100 21.68 0.00 -5.01
CA VAL A 100 22.46 0.52 -3.87
C VAL A 100 21.58 0.97 -2.70
N LEU A 101 20.26 0.92 -2.83
CA LEU A 101 19.32 1.30 -1.79
C LEU A 101 19.27 0.23 -0.67
N SER A 102 19.06 0.69 0.56
CA SER A 102 18.72 -0.19 1.69
C SER A 102 17.36 -0.84 1.51
N GLY A 103 17.05 -1.87 2.29
CA GLY A 103 15.74 -2.51 2.26
C GLY A 103 14.59 -1.54 2.56
N GLY A 104 14.75 -0.68 3.55
CA GLY A 104 13.75 0.34 3.89
C GLY A 104 13.58 1.40 2.79
N GLU A 105 14.67 1.82 2.16
CA GLU A 105 14.62 2.74 1.01
C GLU A 105 13.91 2.11 -0.19
N ARG A 106 14.17 0.84 -0.49
CA ARG A 106 13.46 0.10 -1.57
C ARG A 106 11.97 -0.02 -1.28
N THR A 107 11.60 -0.34 -0.05
CA THR A 107 10.19 -0.39 0.38
C THR A 107 9.50 0.95 0.19
N ARG A 108 10.14 2.03 0.60
CA ARG A 108 9.64 3.40 0.46
C ARG A 108 9.47 3.80 -1.02
N LEU A 109 10.43 3.45 -1.86
CA LEU A 109 10.35 3.69 -3.30
C LEU A 109 9.21 2.88 -3.96
N ALA A 110 9.05 1.62 -3.58
CA ALA A 110 7.97 0.77 -4.09
C ALA A 110 6.59 1.30 -3.70
N LEU A 111 6.44 1.81 -2.49
CA LEU A 111 5.20 2.45 -2.03
C LEU A 111 4.91 3.74 -2.81
N LEU A 112 5.92 4.59 -3.01
CA LEU A 112 5.75 5.80 -3.82
C LEU A 112 5.35 5.47 -5.26
N LYS A 113 6.00 4.49 -5.87
CA LYS A 113 5.65 4.01 -7.22
C LYS A 113 4.18 3.59 -7.29
N LEU A 114 3.73 2.79 -6.33
CA LEU A 114 2.35 2.32 -6.29
C LEU A 114 1.34 3.45 -6.15
N LEU A 115 1.63 4.46 -5.33
CA LEU A 115 0.76 5.63 -5.13
C LEU A 115 0.60 6.46 -6.41
N LEU A 116 1.54 6.40 -7.33
CA LEU A 116 1.54 7.15 -8.59
C LEU A 116 0.99 6.36 -9.78
N GLU A 117 0.74 5.07 -9.61
CA GLU A 117 0.10 4.24 -10.63
C GLU A 117 -1.38 4.60 -10.81
N PRO A 118 -1.96 4.40 -12.01
CA PRO A 118 -3.35 4.74 -12.29
C PRO A 118 -4.32 3.70 -11.72
N VAL A 119 -4.28 3.50 -10.41
CA VAL A 119 -5.15 2.60 -9.66
C VAL A 119 -6.12 3.38 -8.77
N ASN A 120 -7.24 2.79 -8.41
CA ASN A 120 -8.27 3.44 -7.60
C ASN A 120 -8.64 2.66 -6.33
N LEU A 121 -8.07 1.49 -6.14
CA LEU A 121 -8.11 0.73 -4.90
C LEU A 121 -6.69 0.27 -4.56
N LEU A 122 -6.14 0.79 -3.47
CA LEU A 122 -4.88 0.34 -2.92
C LEU A 122 -5.13 -0.74 -1.87
N ILE A 123 -4.45 -1.86 -2.01
CA ILE A 123 -4.41 -2.91 -0.99
C ILE A 123 -2.98 -3.01 -0.48
N LEU A 124 -2.79 -2.66 0.79
CA LEU A 124 -1.46 -2.57 1.41
C LEU A 124 -1.37 -3.58 2.55
N ASP A 125 -0.50 -4.57 2.41
CA ASP A 125 -0.26 -5.58 3.45
C ASP A 125 0.95 -5.19 4.29
N GLU A 126 0.70 -4.68 5.48
CA GLU A 126 1.70 -4.20 6.45
C GLU A 126 2.70 -3.19 5.84
N PRO A 127 2.22 -2.07 5.28
CA PRO A 127 3.07 -1.14 4.54
C PRO A 127 4.10 -0.41 5.42
N THR A 128 3.90 -0.41 6.73
CA THR A 128 4.80 0.27 7.69
C THR A 128 6.01 -0.58 8.09
N ASN A 129 6.02 -1.87 7.78
CA ASN A 129 7.14 -2.73 8.09
C ASN A 129 8.43 -2.21 7.42
N HIS A 130 9.51 -2.19 8.19
CA HIS A 130 10.85 -1.73 7.77
C HIS A 130 10.94 -0.23 7.44
N LEU A 131 9.92 0.56 7.78
CA LEU A 131 9.96 2.02 7.66
C LEU A 131 10.38 2.65 9.01
N ASP A 132 11.22 3.69 8.94
CA ASP A 132 11.48 4.56 10.07
C ASP A 132 10.31 5.51 10.35
N VAL A 133 10.37 6.28 11.42
CA VAL A 133 9.29 7.18 11.86
C VAL A 133 8.98 8.21 10.78
N ASP A 134 10.00 8.82 10.19
CA ASP A 134 9.81 9.87 9.17
C ASP A 134 9.13 9.31 7.91
N ALA A 135 9.57 8.12 7.48
CA ALA A 135 8.95 7.44 6.33
C ALA A 135 7.50 7.05 6.60
N LYS A 136 7.17 6.60 7.82
CA LYS A 136 5.79 6.30 8.21
C LYS A 136 4.91 7.54 8.18
N GLU A 137 5.40 8.67 8.66
CA GLU A 137 4.67 9.94 8.63
C GLU A 137 4.40 10.42 7.21
N GLU A 138 5.40 10.35 6.33
CA GLU A 138 5.21 10.72 4.92
C GLU A 138 4.24 9.77 4.20
N LEU A 139 4.33 8.47 4.45
CA LEU A 139 3.37 7.50 3.92
C LEU A 139 1.95 7.82 4.40
N LYS A 140 1.77 8.06 5.69
CA LYS A 140 0.47 8.43 6.27
C LYS A 140 -0.10 9.70 5.62
N ARG A 141 0.74 10.71 5.42
CA ARG A 141 0.35 11.96 4.74
C ARG A 141 -0.10 11.70 3.30
N ALA A 142 0.67 10.92 2.56
CA ALA A 142 0.35 10.57 1.17
C ALA A 142 -0.95 9.75 1.07
N LEU A 143 -1.16 8.80 1.98
CA LEU A 143 -2.40 8.00 2.02
C LEU A 143 -3.62 8.83 2.41
N LYS A 144 -3.46 9.83 3.29
CA LYS A 144 -4.55 10.80 3.59
C LYS A 144 -4.95 11.61 2.36
N ALA A 145 -3.98 12.02 1.56
CA ALA A 145 -4.21 12.79 0.35
C ALA A 145 -4.70 11.94 -0.83
N TYR A 146 -4.53 10.63 -0.76
CA TYR A 146 -4.96 9.71 -1.82
C TYR A 146 -6.47 9.72 -1.97
N LYS A 147 -6.97 9.94 -3.18
CA LYS A 147 -8.40 10.10 -3.46
C LYS A 147 -9.15 8.80 -3.71
N GLY A 148 -8.45 7.70 -3.95
CA GLY A 148 -9.05 6.39 -4.13
C GLY A 148 -9.39 5.71 -2.81
N SER A 149 -9.86 4.48 -2.91
CA SER A 149 -10.13 3.62 -1.75
C SER A 149 -8.85 2.92 -1.31
N ILE A 150 -8.73 2.67 -0.02
CA ILE A 150 -7.59 1.97 0.55
C ILE A 150 -8.09 0.86 1.48
N LEU A 151 -7.51 -0.31 1.34
CA LEU A 151 -7.61 -1.39 2.31
C LEU A 151 -6.19 -1.73 2.79
N PHE A 152 -5.93 -1.61 4.06
CA PHE A 152 -4.60 -1.88 4.57
C PHE A 152 -4.62 -2.71 5.85
N VAL A 153 -3.68 -3.63 5.92
CA VAL A 153 -3.40 -4.43 7.12
C VAL A 153 -2.36 -3.68 7.94
N CYS A 154 -2.69 -3.34 9.17
CA CYS A 154 -1.80 -2.60 10.05
C CYS A 154 -2.00 -3.01 11.50
N HIS A 155 -0.88 -3.11 12.24
CA HIS A 155 -0.86 -3.41 13.68
C HIS A 155 -0.59 -2.19 14.55
N GLU A 156 -0.31 -1.04 13.94
CA GLU A 156 0.11 0.17 14.62
C GLU A 156 -1.06 1.17 14.71
N PRO A 157 -1.73 1.31 15.88
CA PRO A 157 -2.82 2.26 16.03
C PRO A 157 -2.44 3.70 15.66
N GLU A 158 -1.21 4.12 15.98
CA GLU A 158 -0.71 5.45 15.67
C GLU A 158 -0.69 5.73 14.16
N PHE A 159 -0.55 4.68 13.35
CA PHE A 159 -0.55 4.81 11.90
C PHE A 159 -1.96 4.91 11.33
N TYR A 160 -2.89 4.06 11.73
CA TYR A 160 -4.23 4.07 11.15
C TYR A 160 -5.18 5.08 11.79
N GLU A 161 -4.96 5.51 13.02
CA GLU A 161 -5.72 6.57 13.66
C GLU A 161 -5.59 7.90 12.89
N GLY A 162 -6.73 8.52 12.58
CA GLY A 162 -6.77 9.75 11.79
C GLY A 162 -6.54 9.55 10.28
N LEU A 163 -6.21 8.33 9.82
CA LEU A 163 -6.11 7.94 8.41
C LEU A 163 -7.34 7.13 7.99
N ALA A 164 -7.65 6.06 8.72
CA ALA A 164 -8.74 5.15 8.38
C ALA A 164 -10.10 5.81 8.58
N THR A 165 -11.00 5.63 7.62
CA THR A 165 -12.42 5.98 7.77
C THR A 165 -13.16 4.92 8.60
N ASP A 166 -12.71 3.68 8.51
CA ASP A 166 -13.28 2.53 9.20
C ASP A 166 -12.17 1.60 9.66
N VAL A 167 -12.39 0.96 10.79
CA VAL A 167 -11.50 -0.06 11.35
C VAL A 167 -12.28 -1.36 11.47
N TRP A 168 -11.80 -2.42 10.80
CA TRP A 168 -12.45 -3.71 10.81
C TRP A 168 -11.59 -4.75 11.55
N ASP A 169 -12.16 -5.30 12.60
CA ASP A 169 -11.51 -6.35 13.40
C ASP A 169 -11.79 -7.71 12.81
N CYS A 170 -10.76 -8.34 12.26
CA CYS A 170 -10.86 -9.67 11.64
C CYS A 170 -11.27 -10.77 12.61
N SER A 171 -11.09 -10.59 13.92
CA SER A 171 -11.52 -11.56 14.93
C SER A 171 -13.03 -11.79 14.91
N GLN A 172 -13.80 -10.84 14.43
CA GLN A 172 -15.25 -10.93 14.31
C GLN A 172 -15.72 -11.82 13.16
N TRP A 173 -14.84 -12.10 12.20
CA TRP A 173 -15.18 -12.91 11.02
C TRP A 173 -14.61 -14.31 11.05
N THR A 174 -13.66 -14.57 11.93
CA THR A 174 -13.09 -15.91 12.03
C THR A 174 -14.02 -16.81 12.82
N THR A 175 -14.51 -17.86 12.17
CA THR A 175 -15.17 -18.96 12.88
C THR A 175 -14.08 -19.66 13.70
N ARG A 176 -14.09 -19.48 15.02
CA ARG A 176 -13.25 -20.29 15.89
C ARG A 176 -13.71 -21.72 15.77
N ILE A 177 -12.93 -22.56 15.14
CA ILE A 177 -13.06 -24.00 15.31
C ILE A 177 -12.59 -24.28 16.74
N LEU A 178 -13.55 -24.53 17.62
CA LEU A 178 -13.29 -24.99 18.99
C LEU A 178 -12.84 -26.44 18.98
#